data_d92ddcdb08988138caae63ea6d5e3dbb
#
_entry.id   d92ddcdb08988138caae63ea6d5e3dbb
#
_cell.length_a   1.000
_cell.length_b   1.000
_cell.length_c   1.000
_cell.angle_alpha   90.00
_cell.angle_beta   90.00
_cell.angle_gamma   90.00
#
_symmetry.space_group_name_H-M   'P 1'
#
loop_
_entity.id
_entity.type
_entity.pdbx_description
1 polymer ?
#
loop_
_entity_poly.entity_id
_entity_poly.type
_entity_poly.pdbx_seq_one_letter_code
_entity_poly.pdbx_strand_id
1 'polypeptide(L)'
;DPQEAARLRALTEDTLRSQKSQRLRTVCNQLNDVLVDGTNYLVLDEESTWNWLGALTDMRLALAGELGIHNDSDVIRIETIAQEKPEGTREQSAAAIYLLITWWQESLLKSVHLQGEAS
;
A
#
# COMPACT_ATOMS: atom_id res chain seq x y z
N ASP A 1 28.70 -21.78 7.48
CA ASP A 1 29.65 -20.66 7.36
C ASP A 1 28.91 -19.32 7.48
N PRO A 2 29.32 -18.47 8.45
CA PRO A 2 28.67 -17.19 8.67
C PRO A 2 28.73 -16.24 7.44
N GLN A 3 29.78 -16.31 6.65
CA GLN A 3 29.92 -15.48 5.46
C GLN A 3 28.94 -15.89 4.35
N GLU A 4 28.73 -17.18 4.17
CA GLU A 4 27.75 -17.69 3.19
C GLU A 4 26.33 -17.34 3.62
N ALA A 5 26.00 -17.48 4.92
CA ALA A 5 24.70 -17.10 5.45
C ALA A 5 24.42 -15.61 5.26
N ALA A 6 25.44 -14.75 5.46
CA ALA A 6 25.31 -13.31 5.24
C ALA A 6 25.08 -12.98 3.77
N ARG A 7 25.77 -13.65 2.85
CA ARG A 7 25.55 -13.49 1.40
C ARG A 7 24.16 -13.88 0.98
N LEU A 8 23.67 -15.03 1.47
CA LEU A 8 22.33 -15.50 1.15
C LEU A 8 21.27 -14.54 1.65
N ARG A 9 21.45 -13.99 2.86
CA ARG A 9 20.54 -12.97 3.40
C ARG A 9 20.52 -11.72 2.54
N ALA A 10 21.69 -11.23 2.16
CA ALA A 10 21.82 -10.04 1.32
C ALA A 10 21.13 -10.22 -0.03
N LEU A 11 21.33 -11.39 -0.69
CA LEU A 11 20.71 -11.71 -1.96
C LEU A 11 19.18 -11.79 -1.82
N THR A 12 18.68 -12.40 -0.74
CA THR A 12 17.25 -12.51 -0.47
C THR A 12 16.63 -11.13 -0.24
N GLU A 13 17.28 -10.28 0.55
CA GLU A 13 16.82 -8.91 0.80
C GLU A 13 16.77 -8.08 -0.47
N ASP A 14 17.80 -8.19 -1.33
CA ASP A 14 17.84 -7.49 -2.62
C ASP A 14 16.73 -7.96 -3.54
N THR A 15 16.45 -9.26 -3.58
CA THR A 15 15.38 -9.83 -4.39
C THR A 15 14.01 -9.33 -3.92
N LEU A 16 13.76 -9.32 -2.61
CA LEU A 16 12.51 -8.83 -2.04
C LEU A 16 12.32 -7.33 -2.33
N ARG A 17 13.39 -6.55 -2.20
CA ARG A 17 13.36 -5.11 -2.49
C ARG A 17 13.04 -4.86 -3.97
N SER A 18 13.65 -5.61 -4.86
CA SER A 18 13.39 -5.55 -6.30
C SER A 18 11.93 -5.87 -6.62
N GLN A 19 11.39 -6.93 -6.03
CA GLN A 19 9.99 -7.33 -6.25
C GLN A 19 9.03 -6.26 -5.76
N LYS A 20 9.27 -5.66 -4.60
CA LYS A 20 8.45 -4.57 -4.05
C LYS A 20 8.50 -3.34 -4.93
N SER A 21 9.68 -2.96 -5.40
CA SER A 21 9.86 -1.82 -6.31
C SER A 21 9.13 -2.03 -7.63
N GLN A 22 9.21 -3.24 -8.18
CA GLN A 22 8.53 -3.58 -9.43
C GLN A 22 7.02 -3.55 -9.26
N ARG A 23 6.50 -4.06 -8.15
CA ARG A 23 5.07 -4.04 -7.82
C ARG A 23 4.54 -2.62 -7.74
N LEU A 24 5.25 -1.73 -7.04
CA LEU A 24 4.89 -0.32 -6.94
C LEU A 24 4.89 0.36 -8.30
N ARG A 25 5.89 0.07 -9.13
CA ARG A 25 6.01 0.62 -10.48
C ARG A 25 4.82 0.20 -11.35
N THR A 26 4.43 -1.07 -11.27
CA THR A 26 3.27 -1.60 -11.99
C THR A 26 1.99 -0.87 -11.59
N VAL A 27 1.78 -0.70 -10.29
CA VAL A 27 0.61 0.02 -9.76
C VAL A 27 0.60 1.48 -10.22
N CYS A 28 1.74 2.16 -10.15
CA CYS A 28 1.87 3.55 -10.61
C CYS A 28 1.57 3.69 -12.10
N ASN A 29 2.03 2.74 -12.92
CA ASN A 29 1.77 2.73 -14.35
C ASN A 29 0.27 2.55 -14.64
N GLN A 30 -0.39 1.65 -13.92
CA GLN A 30 -1.84 1.44 -14.07
C GLN A 30 -2.64 2.68 -13.69
N LEU A 31 -2.26 3.37 -12.62
CA LEU A 31 -2.87 4.63 -12.21
C LEU A 31 -2.67 5.71 -13.28
N ASN A 32 -1.46 5.82 -13.81
CA ASN A 32 -1.15 6.80 -14.84
C ASN A 32 -1.98 6.57 -16.10
N ASP A 33 -2.15 5.32 -16.51
CA ASP A 33 -2.96 4.95 -17.68
C ASP A 33 -4.41 5.40 -17.51
N VAL A 34 -4.98 5.21 -16.32
CA VAL A 34 -6.34 5.66 -15.99
C VAL A 34 -6.45 7.18 -16.07
N LEU A 35 -5.47 7.91 -15.54
CA LEU A 35 -5.44 9.37 -15.57
C LEU A 35 -5.32 9.91 -16.99
N VAL A 36 -4.48 9.29 -17.82
CA VAL A 36 -4.28 9.69 -19.22
C VAL A 36 -5.55 9.44 -20.04
N ASP A 37 -6.20 8.29 -19.83
CA ASP A 37 -7.42 7.92 -20.55
C ASP A 37 -8.65 8.71 -20.11
N GLY A 38 -8.56 9.40 -18.96
CA GLY A 38 -9.68 10.17 -18.42
C GLY A 38 -10.83 9.32 -17.87
N THR A 39 -10.56 8.05 -17.58
CA THR A 39 -11.55 7.16 -16.99
C THR A 39 -11.64 7.42 -15.49
N ASN A 40 -12.82 7.15 -14.90
CA ASN A 40 -13.06 7.36 -13.46
C ASN A 40 -12.96 6.07 -12.65
N TYR A 41 -12.58 4.98 -13.29
CA TYR A 41 -12.47 3.67 -12.63
C TYR A 41 -11.32 2.87 -13.23
N LEU A 42 -10.84 1.94 -12.45
CA LEU A 42 -9.77 1.03 -12.83
C LEU A 42 -10.32 -0.39 -12.79
N VAL A 43 -10.13 -1.13 -13.90
CA VAL A 43 -10.51 -2.54 -13.97
C VAL A 43 -9.26 -3.37 -13.76
N LEU A 44 -9.28 -4.23 -12.75
CA LEU A 44 -8.15 -5.09 -12.40
C LEU A 44 -8.52 -6.55 -12.65
N ASP A 45 -7.65 -7.28 -13.35
CA ASP A 45 -7.74 -8.73 -13.40
C ASP A 45 -7.23 -9.32 -12.08
N GLU A 46 -7.26 -10.65 -11.95
CA GLU A 46 -6.86 -11.31 -10.70
C GLU A 46 -5.40 -11.01 -10.33
N GLU A 47 -4.49 -11.09 -11.29
CA GLU A 47 -3.06 -10.83 -11.06
C GLU A 47 -2.84 -9.39 -10.62
N SER A 48 -3.45 -8.43 -11.30
CA SER A 48 -3.35 -7.01 -10.97
C SER A 48 -3.92 -6.70 -9.59
N THR A 49 -5.03 -7.34 -9.22
CA THR A 49 -5.64 -7.18 -7.89
C THR A 49 -4.65 -7.60 -6.79
N TRP A 50 -3.98 -8.72 -6.95
CA TRP A 50 -2.99 -9.18 -5.98
C TRP A 50 -1.77 -8.26 -5.92
N ASN A 51 -1.33 -7.72 -7.07
CA ASN A 51 -0.25 -6.73 -7.12
C ASN A 51 -0.64 -5.45 -6.37
N TRP A 52 -1.87 -4.97 -6.56
CA TRP A 52 -2.37 -3.79 -5.85
C TRP A 52 -2.46 -4.02 -4.35
N LEU A 53 -3.01 -5.15 -3.91
CA LEU A 53 -3.08 -5.49 -2.48
C LEU A 53 -1.70 -5.54 -1.85
N GLY A 54 -0.73 -6.13 -2.53
CA GLY A 54 0.65 -6.18 -2.04
C GLY A 54 1.29 -4.80 -1.96
N ALA A 55 1.12 -3.96 -2.98
CA ALA A 55 1.65 -2.59 -2.99
C ALA A 55 1.01 -1.74 -1.89
N LEU A 56 -0.30 -1.81 -1.72
CA LEU A 56 -1.00 -1.08 -0.67
C LEU A 56 -0.56 -1.54 0.72
N THR A 57 -0.35 -2.84 0.91
CA THR A 57 0.18 -3.36 2.17
C THR A 57 1.56 -2.81 2.48
N ASP A 58 2.46 -2.81 1.50
CA ASP A 58 3.82 -2.29 1.68
C ASP A 58 3.81 -0.79 2.01
N MET A 59 2.99 -0.02 1.31
CA MET A 59 2.85 1.42 1.56
C MET A 59 2.26 1.69 2.94
N ARG A 60 1.23 0.93 3.34
CA ARG A 60 0.60 1.08 4.65
C ARG A 60 1.58 0.80 5.78
N LEU A 61 2.36 -0.28 5.65
CA LEU A 61 3.35 -0.63 6.65
C LEU A 61 4.45 0.43 6.78
N ALA A 62 4.92 0.97 5.66
CA ALA A 62 5.91 2.03 5.66
C ALA A 62 5.36 3.30 6.35
N LEU A 63 4.14 3.69 6.02
CA LEU A 63 3.49 4.86 6.63
C LEU A 63 3.19 4.64 8.11
N ALA A 64 2.78 3.44 8.50
CA ALA A 64 2.54 3.10 9.89
C ALA A 64 3.83 3.24 10.72
N GLY A 65 4.96 2.80 10.17
CA GLY A 65 6.26 2.99 10.82
C GLY A 65 6.63 4.46 10.98
N GLU A 66 6.45 5.26 9.92
CA GLU A 66 6.72 6.69 9.94
C GLU A 66 5.81 7.45 10.91
N LEU A 67 4.52 7.06 10.98
CA LEU A 67 3.53 7.71 11.83
C LEU A 67 3.54 7.19 13.27
N GLY A 68 4.29 6.14 13.56
CA GLY A 68 4.37 5.56 14.90
C GLY A 68 3.12 4.82 15.33
N ILE A 69 2.47 4.13 14.41
CA ILE A 69 1.25 3.36 14.68
C ILE A 69 1.62 1.98 15.23
N HIS A 70 1.23 1.71 16.48
CA HIS A 70 1.53 0.45 17.15
C HIS A 70 0.28 -0.27 17.68
N ASN A 71 -0.85 0.44 17.80
CA ASN A 71 -2.08 -0.11 18.36
C ASN A 71 -3.30 0.70 17.87
N ASP A 72 -4.50 0.26 18.27
CA ASP A 72 -5.76 0.88 17.84
C ASP A 72 -5.91 2.32 18.30
N SER A 73 -5.36 2.67 19.47
CA SER A 73 -5.38 4.06 19.97
C SER A 73 -4.61 5.00 19.06
N ASP A 74 -3.51 4.51 18.46
CA ASP A 74 -2.73 5.30 17.52
C ASP A 74 -3.51 5.59 16.24
N VAL A 75 -4.38 4.66 15.80
CA VAL A 75 -5.24 4.89 14.63
C VAL A 75 -6.19 6.04 14.86
N ILE A 76 -6.77 6.14 16.06
CA ILE A 76 -7.66 7.26 16.43
C ILE A 76 -6.89 8.59 16.37
N ARG A 77 -5.66 8.60 16.86
CA ARG A 77 -4.77 9.77 16.77
C ARG A 77 -4.53 10.19 15.32
N ILE A 78 -4.30 9.21 14.44
CA ILE A 78 -4.07 9.45 13.02
C ILE A 78 -5.31 10.04 12.34
N GLU A 79 -6.50 9.55 12.68
CA GLU A 79 -7.75 10.11 12.18
C GLU A 79 -7.89 11.59 12.57
N THR A 80 -7.54 11.93 13.80
CA THR A 80 -7.54 13.31 14.30
C THR A 80 -6.56 14.17 13.52
N ILE A 81 -5.33 13.71 13.33
CA ILE A 81 -4.29 14.44 12.59
C ILE A 81 -4.74 14.72 11.16
N ALA A 82 -5.35 13.73 10.48
CA ALA A 82 -5.80 13.89 9.11
C ALA A 82 -6.86 14.98 8.96
N GLN A 83 -7.62 15.27 10.01
CA GLN A 83 -8.67 16.29 10.02
C GLN A 83 -8.22 17.65 10.53
N GLU A 84 -7.04 17.74 11.12
CA GLU A 84 -6.52 18.99 11.66
C GLU A 84 -6.13 19.99 10.59
N LYS A 85 -6.17 21.26 10.97
CA LYS A 85 -5.71 22.39 10.14
C LYS A 85 -4.52 23.06 10.81
N PRO A 86 -3.61 23.68 10.04
CA PRO A 86 -3.67 23.89 8.59
C PRO A 86 -3.31 22.63 7.79
N GLU A 87 -3.96 22.50 6.64
CA GLU A 87 -3.69 21.43 5.70
C GLU A 87 -2.29 21.59 5.08
N GLY A 88 -1.71 20.48 4.65
CA GLY A 88 -0.46 20.48 3.91
C GLY A 88 0.78 20.21 4.72
N THR A 89 0.69 19.90 6.02
CA THR A 89 1.85 19.40 6.76
C THR A 89 2.17 18.00 6.29
N ARG A 90 3.45 17.62 6.36
CA ARG A 90 3.89 16.28 5.97
C ARG A 90 3.18 15.19 6.78
N GLU A 91 3.06 15.40 8.08
CA GLU A 91 2.38 14.45 8.98
C GLU A 91 0.91 14.29 8.62
N GLN A 92 0.23 15.39 8.35
CA GLN A 92 -1.18 15.40 7.97
C GLN A 92 -1.39 14.68 6.63
N SER A 93 -0.54 14.95 5.64
CA SER A 93 -0.59 14.29 4.35
C SER A 93 -0.36 12.79 4.48
N ALA A 94 0.63 12.39 5.28
CA ALA A 94 0.93 10.98 5.53
C ALA A 94 -0.25 10.29 6.23
N ALA A 95 -0.87 10.95 7.20
CA ALA A 95 -2.04 10.42 7.91
C ALA A 95 -3.24 10.23 6.97
N ALA A 96 -3.51 11.21 6.12
CA ALA A 96 -4.59 11.14 5.14
C ALA A 96 -4.37 10.00 4.14
N ILE A 97 -3.14 9.87 3.65
CA ILE A 97 -2.78 8.80 2.71
C ILE A 97 -2.91 7.42 3.38
N TYR A 98 -2.48 7.30 4.64
CA TYR A 98 -2.62 6.06 5.40
C TYR A 98 -4.08 5.61 5.49
N LEU A 99 -4.98 6.52 5.82
CA LEU A 99 -6.41 6.24 5.91
C LEU A 99 -7.01 5.85 4.56
N LEU A 100 -6.62 6.55 3.50
CA LEU A 100 -7.06 6.26 2.14
C LEU A 100 -6.61 4.86 1.70
N ILE A 101 -5.36 4.52 1.95
CA ILE A 101 -4.80 3.21 1.61
C ILE A 101 -5.51 2.11 2.38
N THR A 102 -5.78 2.31 3.65
CA THR A 102 -6.50 1.36 4.50
C THR A 102 -7.90 1.08 3.95
N TRP A 103 -8.64 2.14 3.61
CA TRP A 103 -9.96 2.03 3.01
C TRP A 103 -9.91 1.29 1.67
N TRP A 104 -8.95 1.66 0.84
CA TRP A 104 -8.78 1.07 -0.50
C TRP A 104 -8.47 -0.41 -0.41
N GLN A 105 -7.56 -0.79 0.49
CA GLN A 105 -7.18 -2.18 0.71
C GLN A 105 -8.39 -3.01 1.17
N GLU A 106 -9.17 -2.50 2.10
CA GLU A 106 -10.40 -3.16 2.57
C GLU A 106 -11.41 -3.34 1.45
N SER A 107 -11.57 -2.33 0.59
CA SER A 107 -12.47 -2.39 -0.55
C SER A 107 -12.06 -3.46 -1.55
N LEU A 108 -10.75 -3.57 -1.83
CA LEU A 108 -10.22 -4.60 -2.73
C LEU A 108 -10.39 -6.00 -2.14
N LEU A 109 -10.14 -6.16 -0.85
CA LEU A 109 -10.33 -7.45 -0.17
C LEU A 109 -11.78 -7.91 -0.22
N LYS A 110 -12.73 -7.00 -0.02
CA LYS A 110 -14.14 -7.30 -0.15
C LYS A 110 -14.50 -7.74 -1.57
N SER A 111 -13.95 -7.07 -2.57
CA SER A 111 -14.15 -7.42 -3.98
C SER A 111 -13.67 -8.82 -4.29
N VAL A 112 -12.48 -9.19 -3.83
CA VAL A 112 -11.91 -10.53 -4.00
C VAL A 112 -12.77 -11.57 -3.30
N HIS A 113 -13.22 -11.30 -2.09
CA HIS A 113 -14.06 -12.21 -1.31
C HIS A 113 -15.41 -12.48 -1.99
N LEU A 114 -16.05 -11.43 -2.51
CA LEU A 114 -17.32 -11.56 -3.23
C LEU A 114 -17.17 -12.37 -4.52
N GLN A 115 -16.08 -12.20 -5.24
CA GLN A 115 -15.80 -13.00 -6.44
C GLN A 115 -15.62 -14.47 -6.09
N GLY A 116 -14.92 -14.76 -4.97
CA GLY A 116 -14.75 -16.12 -4.48
C GLY A 116 -16.06 -16.79 -4.11
N GLU A 117 -16.99 -16.05 -3.49
CA GLU A 117 -18.31 -16.56 -3.13
C GLU A 117 -19.21 -16.79 -4.35
N ALA A 118 -19.05 -15.98 -5.39
CA ALA A 118 -19.84 -16.09 -6.62
C ALA A 118 -19.43 -17.27 -7.50
N SER A 119 -18.23 -17.78 -7.30
CA SER A 119 -17.71 -18.91 -8.06
C SER A 119 -17.88 -20.23 -7.31
#